data_a70e1bb096cd0b8df0c815f16adb26d4
#
_entry.id   a70e1bb096cd0b8df0c815f16adb26d4
#
_cell.length_a   1.000
_cell.length_b   1.000
_cell.length_c   1.000
_cell.angle_alpha   90.00
_cell.angle_beta   90.00
_cell.angle_gamma   90.00
#
_symmetry.space_group_name_H-M   'P 1'
#
loop_
_entity.id
_entity.type
_entity.pdbx_description
1 polymer ?
#
loop_
_entity_poly.entity_id
_entity_poly.type
_entity_poly.pdbx_seq_one_letter_code
_entity_poly.pdbx_strand_id
1 'polypeptide(L)'
;MNIRKAVLADSMGIAKVHVDSWRTTYKNIIPAAFLSNLSYDSRTDLWNGNISKEGNYVFVAENSDGDIIGFADCGKRESNHFPESGDLTAIYLLEEYQGKGIGQGLLEQVFLQFEELGFNRIFVEVLEDNKTRYFYEYYGAELYKTKKITIAGAELNLLIYEWNNIRNVLIKF
;
A
#
# COMPACT_ATOMS: atom_id res chain seq x y z
N MET A 1 -2.50 19.63 -4.31
CA MET A 1 -2.40 18.22 -3.88
C MET A 1 -3.09 18.07 -2.55
N ASN A 2 -3.94 17.08 -2.41
CA ASN A 2 -4.71 16.81 -1.20
C ASN A 2 -4.60 15.31 -0.85
N ILE A 3 -4.44 14.98 0.44
CA ILE A 3 -4.47 13.59 0.92
C ILE A 3 -5.63 13.49 1.89
N ARG A 4 -6.52 12.53 1.68
CA ARG A 4 -7.77 12.35 2.44
C ARG A 4 -8.21 10.88 2.48
N LYS A 5 -9.15 10.58 3.37
CA LYS A 5 -9.84 9.27 3.34
C LYS A 5 -10.59 9.11 2.01
N ALA A 6 -10.55 7.91 1.47
CA ALA A 6 -11.27 7.56 0.25
C ALA A 6 -12.78 7.49 0.49
N VAL A 7 -13.54 7.78 -0.55
CA VAL A 7 -14.99 7.55 -0.63
C VAL A 7 -15.30 6.62 -1.81
N LEU A 8 -16.48 6.03 -1.87
CA LEU A 8 -16.84 5.07 -2.93
C LEU A 8 -16.62 5.62 -4.35
N ALA A 9 -16.83 6.92 -4.55
CA ALA A 9 -16.60 7.57 -5.83
C ALA A 9 -15.14 7.52 -6.30
N ASP A 10 -14.17 7.27 -5.40
CA ASP A 10 -12.74 7.18 -5.73
C ASP A 10 -12.34 5.81 -6.30
N SER A 11 -13.20 4.79 -6.22
CA SER A 11 -12.87 3.39 -6.54
C SER A 11 -12.28 3.22 -7.94
N MET A 12 -12.83 3.91 -8.94
CA MET A 12 -12.33 3.85 -10.31
C MET A 12 -10.95 4.52 -10.44
N GLY A 13 -10.75 5.67 -9.80
CA GLY A 13 -9.44 6.35 -9.75
C GLY A 13 -8.38 5.51 -9.05
N ILE A 14 -8.71 4.89 -7.92
CA ILE A 14 -7.83 3.97 -7.20
C ILE A 14 -7.50 2.74 -8.06
N ALA A 15 -8.50 2.16 -8.73
CA ALA A 15 -8.31 1.02 -9.62
C ALA A 15 -7.33 1.34 -10.75
N LYS A 16 -7.43 2.54 -11.33
CA LYS A 16 -6.51 3.02 -12.35
C LYS A 16 -5.08 3.11 -11.82
N VAL A 17 -4.88 3.77 -10.69
CA VAL A 17 -3.56 3.85 -10.03
C VAL A 17 -3.02 2.46 -9.72
N HIS A 18 -3.85 1.56 -9.20
CA HIS A 18 -3.47 0.18 -8.87
C HIS A 18 -2.93 -0.57 -10.09
N VAL A 19 -3.68 -0.59 -11.18
CA VAL A 19 -3.30 -1.30 -12.41
C VAL A 19 -2.04 -0.68 -13.03
N ASP A 20 -2.01 0.65 -13.19
CA ASP A 20 -0.92 1.35 -13.83
C ASP A 20 0.38 1.23 -13.02
N SER A 21 0.30 1.37 -11.70
CA SER A 21 1.46 1.19 -10.80
C SER A 21 1.97 -0.24 -10.79
N TRP A 22 1.09 -1.26 -10.87
CA TRP A 22 1.53 -2.65 -10.98
C TRP A 22 2.30 -2.91 -12.28
N ARG A 23 1.83 -2.36 -13.40
CA ARG A 23 2.48 -2.50 -14.70
C ARG A 23 3.87 -1.87 -14.74
N THR A 24 4.09 -0.78 -14.04
CA THR A 24 5.41 -0.14 -13.94
C THR A 24 6.30 -0.79 -12.88
N THR A 25 5.79 -0.98 -11.68
CA THR A 25 6.56 -1.49 -10.52
C THR A 25 7.01 -2.93 -10.72
N TYR A 26 6.14 -3.79 -11.25
CA TYR A 26 6.40 -5.24 -11.36
C TYR A 26 6.86 -5.68 -12.75
N LYS A 27 7.13 -4.74 -13.63
CA LYS A 27 7.78 -5.03 -14.92
C LYS A 27 9.09 -5.80 -14.69
N ASN A 28 9.25 -6.93 -15.37
CA ASN A 28 10.38 -7.87 -15.23
C ASN A 28 10.47 -8.59 -13.86
N ILE A 29 9.50 -8.43 -12.98
CA ILE A 29 9.39 -9.15 -11.69
C ILE A 29 8.27 -10.19 -11.77
N ILE A 30 7.09 -9.78 -12.26
CA ILE A 30 5.92 -10.62 -12.47
C ILE A 30 5.75 -10.87 -13.96
N PRO A 31 5.29 -12.07 -14.39
CA PRO A 31 5.08 -12.36 -15.81
C PRO A 31 4.26 -11.31 -16.55
N ALA A 32 4.74 -10.88 -17.72
CA ALA A 32 4.12 -9.81 -18.50
C ALA A 32 2.65 -10.09 -18.88
N ALA A 33 2.32 -11.36 -19.15
CA ALA A 33 0.94 -11.77 -19.45
C ALA A 33 -0.01 -11.52 -18.28
N PHE A 34 0.44 -11.72 -17.04
CA PHE A 34 -0.35 -11.41 -15.85
C PHE A 34 -0.59 -9.91 -15.74
N LEU A 35 0.43 -9.08 -15.90
CA LEU A 35 0.33 -7.62 -15.80
C LEU A 35 -0.57 -7.04 -16.90
N SER A 36 -0.51 -7.57 -18.14
CA SER A 36 -1.34 -7.12 -19.26
C SER A 36 -2.81 -7.48 -19.07
N ASN A 37 -3.11 -8.57 -18.35
CA ASN A 37 -4.47 -9.01 -18.07
C ASN A 37 -5.13 -8.32 -16.86
N LEU A 38 -4.42 -7.42 -16.16
CA LEU A 38 -5.02 -6.63 -15.09
C LEU A 38 -6.15 -5.76 -15.66
N SER A 39 -7.32 -5.81 -15.01
CA SER A 39 -8.55 -5.13 -15.45
C SER A 39 -8.88 -3.97 -14.51
N TYR A 40 -9.13 -2.79 -15.08
CA TYR A 40 -9.63 -1.65 -14.31
C TYR A 40 -11.00 -1.93 -13.68
N ASP A 41 -11.91 -2.57 -14.41
CA ASP A 41 -13.25 -2.88 -13.91
C ASP A 41 -13.20 -3.83 -12.72
N SER A 42 -12.42 -4.93 -12.85
CA SER A 42 -12.24 -5.89 -11.75
C SER A 42 -11.60 -5.24 -10.51
N ARG A 43 -10.67 -4.29 -10.72
CA ARG A 43 -10.07 -3.56 -9.62
C ARG A 43 -11.01 -2.51 -9.03
N THR A 44 -11.89 -1.91 -9.82
CA THR A 44 -12.94 -1.01 -9.31
C THR A 44 -13.88 -1.76 -8.37
N ASP A 45 -14.32 -2.96 -8.73
CA ASP A 45 -15.16 -3.81 -7.87
C ASP A 45 -14.44 -4.18 -6.55
N LEU A 46 -13.15 -4.53 -6.64
CA LEU A 46 -12.32 -4.78 -5.46
C LEU A 46 -12.28 -3.57 -4.52
N TRP A 47 -12.07 -2.37 -5.06
CA TRP A 47 -11.94 -1.15 -4.26
C TRP A 47 -13.29 -0.67 -3.71
N ASN A 48 -14.40 -0.90 -4.39
CA ASN A 48 -15.73 -0.73 -3.82
C ASN A 48 -15.90 -1.56 -2.53
N GLY A 49 -15.45 -2.81 -2.57
CA GLY A 49 -15.46 -3.70 -1.41
C GLY A 49 -14.54 -3.23 -0.28
N ASN A 50 -13.29 -2.89 -0.62
CA ASN A 50 -12.29 -2.48 0.37
C ASN A 50 -12.63 -1.18 1.09
N ILE A 51 -13.16 -0.17 0.37
CA ILE A 51 -13.59 1.11 0.96
C ILE A 51 -14.78 0.91 1.90
N SER A 52 -15.68 -0.03 1.57
CA SER A 52 -16.88 -0.32 2.37
C SER A 52 -16.63 -1.27 3.54
N LYS A 53 -15.46 -1.91 3.59
CA LYS A 53 -15.15 -2.94 4.59
C LYS A 53 -14.88 -2.31 5.95
N GLU A 54 -15.59 -2.76 6.98
CA GLU A 54 -15.34 -2.37 8.37
C GLU A 54 -13.92 -2.78 8.82
N GLY A 55 -13.23 -1.88 9.51
CA GLY A 55 -11.85 -2.10 9.97
C GLY A 55 -10.79 -1.99 8.88
N ASN A 56 -11.18 -1.60 7.66
CA ASN A 56 -10.27 -1.26 6.58
C ASN A 56 -10.30 0.23 6.29
N TYR A 57 -9.15 0.83 6.04
CA TYR A 57 -8.99 2.27 5.86
C TYR A 57 -8.21 2.53 4.58
N VAL A 58 -8.79 3.33 3.69
CA VAL A 58 -8.19 3.70 2.42
C VAL A 58 -7.97 5.20 2.38
N PHE A 59 -6.77 5.61 2.01
CA PHE A 59 -6.39 7.01 1.81
C PHE A 59 -6.01 7.24 0.35
N VAL A 60 -6.37 8.39 -0.20
CA VAL A 60 -6.04 8.79 -1.55
C VAL A 60 -5.23 10.06 -1.57
N ALA A 61 -4.33 10.18 -2.54
CA ALA A 61 -3.69 11.41 -2.93
C ALA A 61 -4.31 11.90 -4.25
N GLU A 62 -4.71 13.15 -4.27
CA GLU A 62 -5.42 13.79 -5.37
C GLU A 62 -4.60 14.99 -5.88
N ASN A 63 -4.50 15.15 -7.20
CA ASN A 63 -3.82 16.29 -7.82
C ASN A 63 -4.71 17.55 -7.81
N SER A 64 -4.25 18.64 -8.45
CA SER A 64 -5.01 19.90 -8.55
C SER A 64 -6.27 19.79 -9.39
N ASP A 65 -6.34 18.80 -10.28
CA ASP A 65 -7.45 18.59 -11.20
C ASP A 65 -8.51 17.64 -10.62
N GLY A 66 -8.24 17.08 -9.43
CA GLY A 66 -9.11 16.15 -8.74
C GLY A 66 -8.88 14.67 -9.11
N ASP A 67 -7.85 14.38 -9.90
CA ASP A 67 -7.51 13.00 -10.25
C ASP A 67 -6.80 12.28 -9.11
N ILE A 68 -7.15 11.03 -8.88
CA ILE A 68 -6.43 10.17 -7.94
C ILE A 68 -5.10 9.76 -8.57
N ILE A 69 -4.00 10.09 -7.88
CA ILE A 69 -2.62 9.86 -8.32
C ILE A 69 -1.88 8.87 -7.46
N GLY A 70 -2.42 8.51 -6.30
CA GLY A 70 -1.86 7.54 -5.37
C GLY A 70 -2.87 7.14 -4.32
N PHE A 71 -2.60 6.04 -3.65
CA PHE A 71 -3.41 5.57 -2.52
C PHE A 71 -2.61 4.72 -1.55
N ALA A 72 -3.13 4.60 -0.32
CA ALA A 72 -2.70 3.64 0.67
C ALA A 72 -3.91 2.92 1.26
N ASP A 73 -3.77 1.62 1.49
CA ASP A 73 -4.79 0.74 2.07
C ASP A 73 -4.22 0.06 3.31
N CYS A 74 -4.94 0.12 4.42
CA CYS A 74 -4.49 -0.45 5.67
C CYS A 74 -5.65 -0.98 6.53
N GLY A 75 -5.31 -1.94 7.37
CA GLY A 75 -6.24 -2.63 8.25
C GLY A 75 -5.52 -3.77 8.97
N LYS A 76 -6.27 -4.75 9.42
CA LYS A 76 -5.68 -5.97 10.00
C LYS A 76 -6.00 -7.16 9.13
N ARG A 77 -4.97 -7.84 8.62
CA ARG A 77 -5.12 -9.07 7.84
C ARG A 77 -5.61 -10.20 8.73
N GLU A 78 -6.39 -11.12 8.18
CA GLU A 78 -6.82 -12.34 8.89
C GLU A 78 -5.64 -13.19 9.40
N SER A 79 -4.53 -13.17 8.65
CA SER A 79 -3.29 -13.87 9.03
C SER A 79 -2.47 -13.17 10.12
N ASN A 80 -2.83 -11.94 10.49
CA ASN A 80 -2.16 -11.18 11.54
C ASN A 80 -2.81 -11.45 12.89
N HIS A 81 -2.16 -12.29 13.70
CA HIS A 81 -2.62 -12.65 15.05
C HIS A 81 -1.95 -11.85 16.17
N PHE A 82 -1.08 -10.90 15.85
CA PHE A 82 -0.47 -10.04 16.87
C PHE A 82 -1.49 -9.06 17.44
N PRO A 83 -1.58 -8.93 18.76
CA PRO A 83 -2.45 -7.92 19.38
C PRO A 83 -1.93 -6.51 19.06
N GLU A 84 -2.82 -5.52 19.08
CA GLU A 84 -2.50 -4.09 18.90
C GLU A 84 -1.60 -3.82 17.68
N SER A 85 -1.85 -4.56 16.59
CA SER A 85 -1.09 -4.44 15.35
C SER A 85 -2.00 -4.36 14.14
N GLY A 86 -1.49 -3.75 13.08
CA GLY A 86 -2.15 -3.65 11.80
C GLY A 86 -1.22 -3.94 10.63
N ASP A 87 -1.75 -3.84 9.44
CA ASP A 87 -1.04 -4.10 8.19
C ASP A 87 -1.23 -2.93 7.22
N LEU A 88 -0.14 -2.43 6.67
CA LEU A 88 -0.15 -1.66 5.43
C LEU A 88 -0.29 -2.67 4.30
N THR A 89 -1.46 -2.75 3.69
CA THR A 89 -1.79 -3.78 2.70
C THR A 89 -1.42 -3.36 1.28
N ALA A 90 -1.48 -2.06 0.99
CA ALA A 90 -1.03 -1.49 -0.28
C ALA A 90 -0.63 -0.03 -0.10
N ILE A 91 0.38 0.40 -0.84
CA ILE A 91 0.69 1.81 -1.08
C ILE A 91 1.25 1.95 -2.48
N TYR A 92 0.57 2.70 -3.32
CA TYR A 92 0.95 2.90 -4.71
C TYR A 92 0.81 4.37 -5.11
N LEU A 93 1.70 4.79 -5.98
CA LEU A 93 1.75 6.14 -6.53
C LEU A 93 2.17 6.05 -7.99
N LEU A 94 1.48 6.76 -8.87
CA LEU A 94 1.87 6.85 -10.27
C LEU A 94 3.32 7.33 -10.39
N GLU A 95 4.07 6.77 -11.33
CA GLU A 95 5.52 6.95 -11.45
C GLU A 95 5.93 8.41 -11.56
N GLU A 96 5.21 9.21 -12.35
CA GLU A 96 5.45 10.64 -12.56
C GLU A 96 5.23 11.52 -11.31
N TYR A 97 4.59 10.97 -10.29
CA TYR A 97 4.35 11.66 -9.01
C TYR A 97 5.27 11.21 -7.88
N GLN A 98 6.14 10.22 -8.13
CA GLN A 98 7.11 9.75 -7.15
C GLN A 98 8.21 10.79 -6.86
N GLY A 99 8.88 10.68 -5.72
CA GLY A 99 9.96 11.58 -5.32
C GLY A 99 9.53 12.99 -4.90
N LYS A 100 8.23 13.25 -4.72
CA LYS A 100 7.64 14.56 -4.39
C LYS A 100 7.05 14.61 -2.98
N GLY A 101 7.38 13.67 -2.10
CA GLY A 101 6.86 13.60 -0.73
C GLY A 101 5.45 13.01 -0.57
N ILE A 102 4.77 12.66 -1.68
CA ILE A 102 3.37 12.17 -1.65
C ILE A 102 3.27 10.82 -0.93
N GLY A 103 4.20 9.90 -1.21
CA GLY A 103 4.26 8.61 -0.53
C GLY A 103 4.45 8.74 0.98
N GLN A 104 5.26 9.72 1.42
CA GLN A 104 5.42 10.08 2.82
C GLN A 104 4.08 10.50 3.43
N GLY A 105 3.37 11.41 2.79
CA GLY A 105 2.08 11.89 3.29
C GLY A 105 1.02 10.78 3.37
N LEU A 106 0.99 9.83 2.41
CA LEU A 106 0.11 8.67 2.49
C LEU A 106 0.49 7.75 3.66
N LEU A 107 1.79 7.49 3.88
CA LEU A 107 2.28 6.67 4.97
C LEU A 107 1.98 7.31 6.33
N GLU A 108 2.11 8.62 6.46
CA GLU A 108 1.73 9.39 7.66
C GLU A 108 0.27 9.18 8.01
N GLN A 109 -0.66 9.27 7.04
CA GLN A 109 -2.09 9.02 7.29
C GLN A 109 -2.36 7.61 7.79
N VAL A 110 -1.65 6.60 7.26
CA VAL A 110 -1.74 5.22 7.74
C VAL A 110 -1.30 5.12 9.21
N PHE A 111 -0.19 5.73 9.57
CA PHE A 111 0.32 5.68 10.94
C PHE A 111 -0.57 6.44 11.91
N LEU A 112 -1.10 7.61 11.53
CA LEU A 112 -2.07 8.34 12.34
C LEU A 112 -3.35 7.53 12.58
N GLN A 113 -3.84 6.82 11.55
CA GLN A 113 -5.01 5.94 11.70
C GLN A 113 -4.74 4.79 12.67
N PHE A 114 -3.55 4.18 12.62
CA PHE A 114 -3.20 3.10 13.54
C PHE A 114 -2.94 3.61 14.97
N GLU A 115 -2.40 4.81 15.13
CA GLU A 115 -2.28 5.45 16.43
C GLU A 115 -3.66 5.71 17.05
N GLU A 116 -4.63 6.20 16.27
CA GLU A 116 -6.02 6.40 16.69
C GLU A 116 -6.68 5.08 17.16
N LEU A 117 -6.36 3.96 16.50
CA LEU A 117 -6.83 2.63 16.87
C LEU A 117 -6.08 2.03 18.08
N GLY A 118 -5.07 2.71 18.61
CA GLY A 118 -4.22 2.19 19.69
C GLY A 118 -3.23 1.11 19.24
N PHE A 119 -2.99 0.97 17.96
CA PHE A 119 -2.01 0.04 17.44
C PHE A 119 -0.61 0.65 17.51
N ASN A 120 0.36 -0.18 17.87
CA ASN A 120 1.76 0.26 18.01
C ASN A 120 2.71 -0.44 17.05
N ARG A 121 2.26 -1.52 16.42
CA ARG A 121 3.05 -2.35 15.51
C ARG A 121 2.36 -2.46 14.15
N ILE A 122 3.10 -2.25 13.08
CA ILE A 122 2.58 -2.33 11.70
C ILE A 122 3.46 -3.27 10.90
N PHE A 123 2.83 -4.12 10.08
CA PHE A 123 3.49 -4.98 9.11
C PHE A 123 3.23 -4.51 7.69
N VAL A 124 4.18 -4.75 6.80
CA VAL A 124 4.02 -4.57 5.36
C VAL A 124 4.72 -5.71 4.62
N GLU A 125 4.07 -6.22 3.59
CA GLU A 125 4.62 -7.23 2.69
C GLU A 125 5.07 -6.58 1.38
N VAL A 126 6.27 -6.93 0.92
CA VAL A 126 6.85 -6.42 -0.32
C VAL A 126 7.68 -7.49 -1.02
N LEU A 127 7.61 -7.60 -2.34
CA LEU A 127 8.50 -8.48 -3.10
C LEU A 127 9.94 -7.99 -2.98
N GLU A 128 10.90 -8.92 -2.86
CA GLU A 128 12.32 -8.61 -2.68
C GLU A 128 12.87 -7.70 -3.78
N ASP A 129 12.45 -7.92 -5.03
CA ASP A 129 12.90 -7.13 -6.18
C ASP A 129 12.16 -5.79 -6.34
N ASN A 130 11.12 -5.53 -5.54
CA ASN A 130 10.41 -4.26 -5.53
C ASN A 130 11.20 -3.22 -4.72
N LYS A 131 11.68 -2.19 -5.40
CA LYS A 131 12.49 -1.12 -4.79
C LYS A 131 11.74 -0.32 -3.70
N THR A 132 10.41 -0.43 -3.61
CA THR A 132 9.63 0.20 -2.55
C THR A 132 10.05 -0.27 -1.16
N ARG A 133 10.71 -1.43 -1.03
CA ARG A 133 11.29 -1.87 0.25
C ARG A 133 12.23 -0.83 0.86
N TYR A 134 13.01 -0.14 0.05
CA TYR A 134 13.94 0.90 0.52
C TYR A 134 13.21 2.14 1.08
N PHE A 135 12.00 2.43 0.58
CA PHE A 135 11.13 3.44 1.16
C PHE A 135 10.69 3.04 2.58
N TYR A 136 10.31 1.78 2.80
CA TYR A 136 9.96 1.30 4.14
C TYR A 136 11.15 1.33 5.11
N GLU A 137 12.32 0.87 4.66
CA GLU A 137 13.56 0.89 5.43
C GLU A 137 13.97 2.33 5.81
N TYR A 138 13.82 3.29 4.88
CA TYR A 138 14.10 4.71 5.13
C TYR A 138 13.22 5.28 6.25
N TYR A 139 11.96 4.86 6.34
CA TYR A 139 11.06 5.24 7.42
C TYR A 139 11.15 4.31 8.64
N GLY A 140 12.18 3.49 8.75
CA GLY A 140 12.53 2.72 9.95
C GLY A 140 11.84 1.38 10.07
N ALA A 141 11.32 0.82 8.97
CA ALA A 141 10.88 -0.57 8.95
C ALA A 141 12.08 -1.51 9.02
N GLU A 142 11.95 -2.58 9.77
CA GLU A 142 12.96 -3.64 9.91
C GLU A 142 12.44 -4.94 9.29
N LEU A 143 13.34 -5.70 8.66
CA LEU A 143 12.98 -7.00 8.09
C LEU A 143 12.63 -7.98 9.21
N TYR A 144 11.37 -8.41 9.22
CA TYR A 144 10.85 -9.38 10.19
C TYR A 144 11.00 -10.82 9.71
N LYS A 145 10.61 -11.09 8.44
CA LYS A 145 10.58 -12.44 7.88
C LYS A 145 10.65 -12.43 6.36
N THR A 146 11.23 -13.49 5.79
CA THR A 146 11.18 -13.79 4.36
C THR A 146 10.43 -15.09 4.12
N LYS A 147 9.56 -15.13 3.11
CA LYS A 147 8.89 -16.36 2.67
C LYS A 147 8.86 -16.43 1.14
N LYS A 148 8.78 -17.65 0.60
CA LYS A 148 8.56 -17.86 -0.83
C LYS A 148 7.09 -17.85 -1.15
N ILE A 149 6.74 -17.23 -2.28
CA ILE A 149 5.38 -17.23 -2.83
C ILE A 149 5.43 -17.50 -4.32
N THR A 150 4.29 -17.86 -4.90
CA THR A 150 4.15 -18.05 -6.35
C THR A 150 3.09 -17.09 -6.88
N ILE A 151 3.48 -16.27 -7.86
CA ILE A 151 2.56 -15.39 -8.58
C ILE A 151 2.62 -15.75 -10.06
N ALA A 152 1.48 -16.14 -10.65
CA ALA A 152 1.37 -16.51 -12.07
C ALA A 152 2.46 -17.51 -12.50
N GLY A 153 2.79 -18.48 -11.65
CA GLY A 153 3.81 -19.51 -11.90
C GLY A 153 5.25 -19.10 -11.61
N ALA A 154 5.54 -17.83 -11.33
CA ALA A 154 6.86 -17.36 -10.93
C ALA A 154 7.06 -17.52 -9.41
N GLU A 155 8.14 -18.19 -9.00
CA GLU A 155 8.55 -18.27 -7.59
C GLU A 155 9.30 -16.99 -7.20
N LEU A 156 8.85 -16.31 -6.16
CA LEU A 156 9.34 -15.01 -5.71
C LEU A 156 9.57 -15.00 -4.21
N ASN A 157 10.52 -14.19 -3.75
CA ASN A 157 10.72 -13.93 -2.35
C ASN A 157 9.84 -12.77 -1.90
N LEU A 158 9.04 -12.99 -0.86
CA LEU A 158 8.23 -11.99 -0.20
C LEU A 158 8.89 -11.62 1.12
N LEU A 159 9.21 -10.35 1.28
CA LEU A 159 9.76 -9.78 2.50
C LEU A 159 8.61 -9.23 3.34
N ILE A 160 8.62 -9.53 4.61
CA ILE A 160 7.72 -8.96 5.61
C ILE A 160 8.54 -8.01 6.46
N TYR A 161 8.25 -6.72 6.37
CA TYR A 161 8.82 -5.69 7.22
C TYR A 161 7.87 -5.34 8.35
N GLU A 162 8.43 -4.79 9.43
CA GLU A 162 7.65 -4.28 10.55
C GLU A 162 8.17 -2.93 11.05
N TRP A 163 7.26 -2.10 11.52
CA TRP A 163 7.52 -1.01 12.45
C TRP A 163 7.03 -1.47 13.81
N ASN A 164 7.93 -1.74 14.75
CA ASN A 164 7.59 -2.26 16.07
C ASN A 164 7.22 -1.17 17.08
N ASN A 165 7.41 0.11 16.71
CA ASN A 165 6.95 1.28 17.48
C ASN A 165 6.66 2.46 16.55
N ILE A 166 5.39 2.61 16.13
CA ILE A 166 4.98 3.65 15.18
C ILE A 166 5.12 5.08 15.73
N ARG A 167 5.08 5.28 17.05
CA ARG A 167 5.28 6.60 17.64
C ARG A 167 6.66 7.16 17.36
N ASN A 168 7.69 6.29 17.34
CA ASN A 168 9.05 6.68 16.98
C ASN A 168 9.18 7.07 15.50
N VAL A 169 8.27 6.63 14.66
CA VAL A 169 8.24 6.96 13.23
C VAL A 169 7.49 8.26 13.02
N LEU A 170 6.34 8.45 13.67
CA LEU A 170 5.53 9.67 13.57
C LEU A 170 6.30 10.95 13.95
N ILE A 171 7.29 10.85 14.84
CA ILE A 171 8.17 11.98 15.20
C ILE A 171 9.04 12.43 14.01
N LYS A 172 9.22 11.58 12.98
CA LYS A 172 10.06 11.86 11.81
C LYS A 172 9.31 12.50 10.65
N PHE A 173 7.97 12.55 10.71
CA PHE A 173 7.12 13.22 9.74
C PHE A 173 6.88 14.68 10.16
#